data_2660fd00d104e8e1715df3a98eb1ec72
#
_entry.id   2660fd00d104e8e1715df3a98eb1ec72
#
_cell.length_a   1.000
_cell.length_b   1.000
_cell.length_c   1.000
_cell.angle_alpha   90.00
_cell.angle_beta   90.00
_cell.angle_gamma   90.00
#
_symmetry.space_group_name_H-M   'P 1'
#
loop_
_entity.id
_entity.type
_entity.pdbx_description
1 polymer ?
#
loop_
_entity_poly.entity_id
_entity_poly.type
_entity_poly.pdbx_seq_one_letter_code
_entity_poly.pdbx_strand_id
1 'polypeptide(L)'
;MAGEERHLQILRVAMSLFSQRGFRGTTTKEIALAAGVSEAMVFRHFATKEELYSAILDQKACLHDEMGPCQAVADAIARKDDRGVFEAMALDALNHHQQDPQFQRLLLHSALEEHELAQMFWEKFVRRVYQSLGDYLRERQREGAIVNIKPAIIVRAFVGMVVHHSLNNNLWDRERQLLNISNETAAREFTNILLHGVAGDQAIGRASFRKASPSTAALKALPLKPLARKQVKKNSKRIRSNK
;
A
#
# COMPACT_ATOMS: atom_id res chain seq x y z
N MET A 1 -14.86 30.22 -3.77
CA MET A 1 -13.59 29.95 -4.49
C MET A 1 -12.38 30.21 -3.60
N ALA A 2 -12.09 31.42 -3.14
CA ALA A 2 -10.88 31.66 -2.29
C ALA A 2 -10.80 30.86 -0.98
N GLY A 3 -11.91 30.54 -0.34
CA GLY A 3 -11.95 29.73 0.89
C GLY A 3 -11.66 28.25 0.64
N GLU A 4 -12.20 27.68 -0.41
CA GLU A 4 -12.03 26.28 -0.81
C GLU A 4 -10.61 26.02 -1.32
N GLU A 5 -10.08 26.92 -2.14
CA GLU A 5 -8.68 26.86 -2.59
C GLU A 5 -7.71 26.88 -1.41
N ARG A 6 -8.00 27.71 -0.39
CA ARG A 6 -7.21 27.80 0.83
C ARG A 6 -7.29 26.52 1.66
N HIS A 7 -8.49 25.97 1.80
CA HIS A 7 -8.71 24.68 2.46
C HIS A 7 -7.85 23.58 1.83
N LEU A 8 -7.91 23.42 0.51
CA LEU A 8 -7.13 22.45 -0.23
C LEU A 8 -5.61 22.70 -0.16
N GLN A 9 -5.19 23.96 -0.11
CA GLN A 9 -3.78 24.33 0.06
C GLN A 9 -3.25 23.86 1.43
N ILE A 10 -4.00 24.14 2.51
CA ILE A 10 -3.63 23.70 3.87
C ILE A 10 -3.56 22.18 3.93
N LEU A 11 -4.56 21.45 3.38
CA LEU A 11 -4.56 19.99 3.32
C LEU A 11 -3.32 19.41 2.62
N ARG A 12 -2.96 19.96 1.44
CA ARG A 12 -1.78 19.49 0.69
C ARG A 12 -0.48 19.69 1.47
N VAL A 13 -0.31 20.86 2.10
CA VAL A 13 0.87 21.16 2.90
C VAL A 13 0.92 20.27 4.14
N ALA A 14 -0.21 20.11 4.84
CA ALA A 14 -0.32 19.24 6.01
C ALA A 14 0.03 17.79 5.67
N MET A 15 -0.52 17.24 4.57
CA MET A 15 -0.21 15.90 4.10
C MET A 15 1.29 15.72 3.85
N SER A 16 1.94 16.71 3.22
CA SER A 16 3.38 16.67 2.97
C SER A 16 4.19 16.62 4.28
N LEU A 17 3.86 17.47 5.26
CA LEU A 17 4.57 17.51 6.55
C LEU A 17 4.31 16.24 7.38
N PHE A 18 3.06 15.81 7.48
CA PHE A 18 2.71 14.58 8.20
C PHE A 18 3.33 13.33 7.58
N SER A 19 3.43 13.26 6.26
CA SER A 19 4.08 12.13 5.59
C SER A 19 5.59 12.04 5.83
N GLN A 20 6.23 13.15 6.23
CA GLN A 20 7.66 13.22 6.50
C GLN A 20 8.02 13.04 7.97
N ARG A 21 7.17 13.53 8.89
CA ARG A 21 7.48 13.67 10.31
C ARG A 21 6.48 12.98 11.23
N GLY A 22 5.43 12.37 10.68
CA GLY A 22 4.32 11.82 11.43
C GLY A 22 3.41 12.89 12.02
N PHE A 23 2.35 12.43 12.69
CA PHE A 23 1.39 13.32 13.34
C PHE A 23 2.03 14.05 14.54
N ARG A 24 2.74 13.31 15.41
CA ARG A 24 3.37 13.88 16.60
C ARG A 24 4.49 14.86 16.29
N GLY A 25 5.24 14.60 15.20
CA GLY A 25 6.38 15.41 14.77
C GLY A 25 6.02 16.67 13.98
N THR A 26 4.72 17.00 13.79
CA THR A 26 4.26 18.15 13.01
C THR A 26 3.36 19.04 13.86
N THR A 27 3.58 20.36 13.84
CA THR A 27 2.76 21.35 14.54
C THR A 27 1.89 22.15 13.59
N THR A 28 0.75 22.68 14.07
CA THR A 28 -0.12 23.58 13.30
C THR A 28 0.58 24.86 12.86
N LYS A 29 1.51 25.35 13.69
CA LYS A 29 2.36 26.52 13.38
C LYS A 29 3.27 26.26 12.18
N GLU A 30 3.89 25.07 12.10
CA GLU A 30 4.73 24.70 10.94
C GLU A 30 3.89 24.53 9.67
N ILE A 31 2.68 23.97 9.79
CA ILE A 31 1.73 23.87 8.68
C ILE A 31 1.33 25.25 8.20
N ALA A 32 0.97 26.17 9.10
CA ALA A 32 0.62 27.54 8.77
C ALA A 32 1.74 28.27 8.04
N LEU A 33 2.97 28.17 8.58
CA LEU A 33 4.16 28.77 7.97
C LEU A 33 4.40 28.22 6.56
N ALA A 34 4.37 26.92 6.39
CA ALA A 34 4.60 26.25 5.10
C ALA A 34 3.47 26.55 4.08
N ALA A 35 2.23 26.72 4.56
CA ALA A 35 1.09 27.11 3.73
C ALA A 35 1.02 28.62 3.44
N GLY A 36 1.92 29.46 4.02
CA GLY A 36 1.89 30.91 3.84
C GLY A 36 0.65 31.57 4.43
N VAL A 37 0.12 31.04 5.56
CA VAL A 37 -1.05 31.56 6.26
C VAL A 37 -0.76 31.76 7.74
N SER A 38 -1.65 32.46 8.46
CA SER A 38 -1.59 32.50 9.93
C SER A 38 -2.09 31.17 10.52
N GLU A 39 -1.63 30.85 11.74
CA GLU A 39 -2.14 29.69 12.48
C GLU A 39 -3.64 29.82 12.79
N ALA A 40 -4.13 31.03 13.04
CA ALA A 40 -5.55 31.33 13.18
C ALA A 40 -6.36 30.99 11.92
N MET A 41 -5.74 31.14 10.71
CA MET A 41 -6.37 30.73 9.47
C MET A 41 -6.47 29.20 9.37
N VAL A 42 -5.46 28.46 9.83
CA VAL A 42 -5.54 26.99 9.88
C VAL A 42 -6.69 26.56 10.79
N PHE A 43 -6.78 27.13 12.00
CA PHE A 43 -7.86 26.82 12.94
C PHE A 43 -9.26 27.28 12.47
N ARG A 44 -9.34 28.25 11.58
CA ARG A 44 -10.62 28.63 10.96
C ARG A 44 -11.14 27.57 9.97
N HIS A 45 -10.25 26.80 9.37
CA HIS A 45 -10.61 25.72 8.43
C HIS A 45 -10.72 24.36 9.09
N PHE A 46 -9.96 24.12 10.15
CA PHE A 46 -9.87 22.86 10.88
C PHE A 46 -9.77 23.17 12.37
N ALA A 47 -10.78 22.82 13.15
CA ALA A 47 -10.82 23.17 14.57
C ALA A 47 -9.67 22.56 15.38
N THR A 48 -9.16 21.41 14.96
CA THR A 48 -8.04 20.72 15.59
C THR A 48 -7.05 20.17 14.57
N LYS A 49 -5.85 19.79 15.03
CA LYS A 49 -4.87 19.09 14.19
C LYS A 49 -5.34 17.70 13.81
N GLU A 50 -6.09 17.04 14.67
CA GLU A 50 -6.73 15.74 14.43
C GLU A 50 -7.78 15.84 13.32
N GLU A 51 -8.61 16.89 13.32
CA GLU A 51 -9.57 17.16 12.25
C GLU A 51 -8.86 17.37 10.91
N LEU A 52 -7.81 18.20 10.89
CA LEU A 52 -6.98 18.40 9.69
C LEU A 52 -6.39 17.09 9.18
N TYR A 53 -5.92 16.22 10.09
CA TYR A 53 -5.34 14.93 9.74
C TYR A 53 -6.40 13.98 9.16
N SER A 54 -7.60 13.93 9.77
CA SER A 54 -8.73 13.14 9.29
C SER A 54 -9.27 13.65 7.95
N ALA A 55 -9.30 14.96 7.75
CA ALA A 55 -9.76 15.58 6.51
C ALA A 55 -8.90 15.20 5.28
N ILE A 56 -7.61 14.88 5.48
CA ILE A 56 -6.76 14.33 4.42
C ILE A 56 -7.31 12.98 3.96
N LEU A 57 -7.71 12.11 4.89
CA LEU A 57 -8.28 10.81 4.56
C LEU A 57 -9.64 10.97 3.86
N ASP A 58 -10.50 11.88 4.34
CA ASP A 58 -11.81 12.13 3.76
C ASP A 58 -11.69 12.67 2.33
N GLN A 59 -10.75 13.58 2.07
CA GLN A 59 -10.45 14.05 0.72
C GLN A 59 -10.03 12.88 -0.21
N LYS A 60 -9.18 11.98 0.29
CA LYS A 60 -8.77 10.80 -0.49
C LYS A 60 -9.93 9.81 -0.68
N ALA A 61 -10.81 9.68 0.31
CA ALA A 61 -12.02 8.89 0.22
C ALA A 61 -12.97 9.41 -0.86
N CYS A 62 -13.27 10.71 -0.86
CA CYS A 62 -14.14 11.33 -1.85
C CYS A 62 -13.61 11.11 -3.27
N LEU A 63 -12.31 11.33 -3.50
CA LEU A 63 -11.70 11.07 -4.80
C LEU A 63 -11.83 9.62 -5.24
N HIS A 64 -11.77 8.67 -4.30
CA HIS A 64 -11.91 7.24 -4.60
C HIS A 64 -13.38 6.84 -4.80
N ASP A 65 -14.30 7.38 -4.01
CA ASP A 65 -15.75 7.12 -4.13
C ASP A 65 -16.33 7.75 -5.41
N GLU A 66 -15.87 8.92 -5.84
CA GLU A 66 -16.26 9.56 -7.10
C GLU A 66 -15.79 8.79 -8.34
N MET A 67 -14.62 8.12 -8.24
CA MET A 67 -14.11 7.28 -9.33
C MET A 67 -14.76 5.90 -9.37
N GLY A 68 -15.44 5.47 -8.30
CA GLY A 68 -16.04 4.13 -8.17
C GLY A 68 -15.01 3.00 -8.22
N PRO A 69 -15.43 1.73 -8.19
CA PRO A 69 -14.54 0.66 -8.59
C PRO A 69 -14.15 0.90 -10.04
N CYS A 70 -12.84 0.85 -10.33
CA CYS A 70 -12.34 0.95 -11.71
C CYS A 70 -13.30 0.18 -12.65
N GLN A 71 -13.85 0.85 -13.66
CA GLN A 71 -14.84 0.25 -14.56
C GLN A 71 -14.37 -1.11 -15.11
N ALA A 72 -13.06 -1.22 -15.36
CA ALA A 72 -12.43 -2.47 -15.81
C ALA A 72 -12.61 -3.63 -14.81
N VAL A 73 -12.59 -3.35 -13.50
CA VAL A 73 -12.85 -4.36 -12.45
C VAL A 73 -14.32 -4.78 -12.47
N ALA A 74 -15.25 -3.82 -12.54
CA ALA A 74 -16.69 -4.10 -12.59
C ALA A 74 -17.04 -4.94 -13.84
N ASP A 75 -16.51 -4.58 -14.99
CA ASP A 75 -16.71 -5.31 -16.24
C ASP A 75 -16.12 -6.74 -16.20
N ALA A 76 -14.94 -6.90 -15.59
CA ALA A 76 -14.31 -8.21 -15.41
C ALA A 76 -15.12 -9.11 -14.45
N ILE A 77 -15.64 -8.56 -13.35
CA ILE A 77 -16.54 -9.28 -12.43
C ILE A 77 -17.79 -9.75 -13.17
N ALA A 78 -18.43 -8.86 -13.95
CA ALA A 78 -19.63 -9.20 -14.71
C ALA A 78 -19.41 -10.32 -15.73
N ARG A 79 -18.22 -10.40 -16.32
CA ARG A 79 -17.82 -11.47 -17.26
C ARG A 79 -17.25 -12.71 -16.58
N LYS A 80 -17.13 -12.72 -15.24
CA LYS A 80 -16.46 -13.78 -14.46
C LYS A 80 -15.01 -14.05 -14.94
N ASP A 81 -14.35 -12.99 -15.38
CA ASP A 81 -12.97 -13.01 -15.83
C ASP A 81 -12.04 -12.86 -14.62
N ASP A 82 -11.70 -13.99 -13.97
CA ASP A 82 -10.85 -14.00 -12.78
C ASP A 82 -9.52 -13.26 -13.01
N ARG A 83 -8.92 -13.43 -14.17
CA ARG A 83 -7.68 -12.74 -14.53
C ARG A 83 -7.89 -11.25 -14.62
N GLY A 84 -8.90 -10.81 -15.38
CA GLY A 84 -9.22 -9.39 -15.55
C GLY A 84 -9.51 -8.69 -14.23
N VAL A 85 -10.19 -9.35 -13.28
CA VAL A 85 -10.48 -8.79 -11.95
C VAL A 85 -9.17 -8.49 -11.21
N PHE A 86 -8.26 -9.46 -11.09
CA PHE A 86 -7.04 -9.28 -10.34
C PHE A 86 -6.03 -8.35 -11.04
N GLU A 87 -5.88 -8.47 -12.36
CA GLU A 87 -4.99 -7.56 -13.13
C GLU A 87 -5.44 -6.11 -13.04
N ALA A 88 -6.75 -5.84 -13.25
CA ALA A 88 -7.28 -4.48 -13.18
C ALA A 88 -7.14 -3.89 -11.77
N MET A 89 -7.44 -4.66 -10.71
CA MET A 89 -7.29 -4.20 -9.33
C MET A 89 -5.81 -3.94 -8.97
N ALA A 90 -4.90 -4.83 -9.39
CA ALA A 90 -3.47 -4.65 -9.12
C ALA A 90 -2.93 -3.40 -9.83
N LEU A 91 -3.27 -3.24 -11.10
CA LEU A 91 -2.81 -2.10 -11.91
C LEU A 91 -3.32 -0.77 -11.36
N ASP A 92 -4.61 -0.71 -11.02
CA ASP A 92 -5.23 0.47 -10.42
C ASP A 92 -4.54 0.85 -9.11
N ALA A 93 -4.37 -0.10 -8.19
CA ALA A 93 -3.71 0.13 -6.91
C ALA A 93 -2.24 0.56 -7.08
N LEU A 94 -1.47 -0.09 -7.97
CA LEU A 94 -0.08 0.25 -8.23
C LEU A 94 0.08 1.65 -8.81
N ASN A 95 -0.81 2.05 -9.72
CA ASN A 95 -0.81 3.39 -10.31
C ASN A 95 -1.14 4.45 -9.25
N HIS A 96 -2.15 4.24 -8.41
CA HIS A 96 -2.47 5.14 -7.30
C HIS A 96 -1.30 5.28 -6.31
N HIS A 97 -0.67 4.18 -5.91
CA HIS A 97 0.47 4.22 -5.00
C HIS A 97 1.68 4.95 -5.61
N GLN A 98 1.89 4.82 -6.91
CA GLN A 98 2.97 5.51 -7.63
C GLN A 98 2.69 7.02 -7.74
N GLN A 99 1.44 7.41 -7.97
CA GLN A 99 1.03 8.81 -8.07
C GLN A 99 1.06 9.52 -6.73
N ASP A 100 0.77 8.83 -5.62
CA ASP A 100 0.72 9.42 -4.28
C ASP A 100 1.54 8.64 -3.22
N PRO A 101 2.87 8.64 -3.34
CA PRO A 101 3.73 8.00 -2.34
C PRO A 101 3.69 8.71 -0.97
N GLN A 102 3.25 9.97 -0.92
CA GLN A 102 3.13 10.72 0.33
C GLN A 102 1.98 10.19 1.18
N PHE A 103 0.85 9.85 0.57
CA PHE A 103 -0.28 9.27 1.28
C PHE A 103 0.07 7.89 1.85
N GLN A 104 0.78 7.07 1.09
CA GLN A 104 1.27 5.77 1.58
C GLN A 104 2.18 5.91 2.81
N ARG A 105 3.09 6.90 2.81
CA ARG A 105 3.94 7.21 3.98
C ARG A 105 3.13 7.70 5.17
N LEU A 106 2.13 8.55 4.93
CA LEU A 106 1.22 9.03 5.95
C LEU A 106 0.54 7.88 6.69
N LEU A 107 0.01 6.91 5.94
CA LEU A 107 -0.63 5.71 6.51
C LEU A 107 0.34 4.87 7.33
N LEU A 108 1.59 4.71 6.88
CA LEU A 108 2.61 3.99 7.65
C LEU A 108 2.96 4.72 8.95
N HIS A 109 3.16 6.03 8.92
CA HIS A 109 3.37 6.84 10.13
C HIS A 109 2.20 6.71 11.09
N SER A 110 0.97 6.83 10.59
CA SER A 110 -0.24 6.66 11.39
C SER A 110 -0.30 5.29 12.08
N ALA A 111 0.03 4.22 11.34
CA ALA A 111 0.02 2.88 11.89
C ALA A 111 1.10 2.67 12.97
N LEU A 112 2.31 3.23 12.76
CA LEU A 112 3.42 3.15 13.72
C LEU A 112 3.19 4.00 14.98
N GLU A 113 2.48 5.12 14.85
CA GLU A 113 2.10 6.00 15.95
C GLU A 113 0.83 5.55 16.67
N GLU A 114 0.21 4.44 16.24
CA GLU A 114 -1.09 3.93 16.73
C GLU A 114 -2.20 4.98 16.65
N HIS A 115 -2.13 5.84 15.62
CA HIS A 115 -3.09 6.91 15.41
C HIS A 115 -4.36 6.36 14.74
N GLU A 116 -5.52 6.89 15.13
CA GLU A 116 -6.84 6.44 14.63
C GLU A 116 -7.02 6.51 13.11
N LEU A 117 -6.27 7.37 12.41
CA LEU A 117 -6.34 7.49 10.94
C LEU A 117 -6.05 6.16 10.23
N ALA A 118 -5.09 5.37 10.73
CA ALA A 118 -4.81 4.04 10.15
C ALA A 118 -6.03 3.12 10.31
N GLN A 119 -6.72 3.20 11.45
CA GLN A 119 -7.96 2.46 11.71
C GLN A 119 -9.10 2.94 10.78
N MET A 120 -9.25 4.24 10.62
CA MET A 120 -10.26 4.83 9.72
C MET A 120 -10.02 4.40 8.27
N PHE A 121 -8.75 4.40 7.81
CA PHE A 121 -8.40 3.92 6.48
C PHE A 121 -8.74 2.43 6.30
N TRP A 122 -8.43 1.62 7.32
CA TRP A 122 -8.80 0.21 7.33
C TRP A 122 -10.31 0.02 7.16
N GLU A 123 -11.12 0.73 7.95
CA GLU A 123 -12.59 0.61 7.93
C GLU A 123 -13.20 1.13 6.62
N LYS A 124 -12.73 2.28 6.14
CA LYS A 124 -13.31 2.93 4.95
C LYS A 124 -12.90 2.26 3.63
N PHE A 125 -11.67 1.76 3.54
CA PHE A 125 -11.10 1.25 2.28
C PHE A 125 -10.77 -0.23 2.30
N VAL A 126 -9.88 -0.65 3.21
CA VAL A 126 -9.36 -2.02 3.17
C VAL A 126 -10.47 -3.04 3.40
N ARG A 127 -11.35 -2.79 4.34
CA ARG A 127 -12.50 -3.65 4.62
C ARG A 127 -13.40 -3.83 3.39
N ARG A 128 -13.68 -2.76 2.63
CA ARG A 128 -14.49 -2.84 1.40
C ARG A 128 -13.84 -3.75 0.35
N VAL A 129 -12.52 -3.62 0.14
CA VAL A 129 -11.78 -4.52 -0.76
C VAL A 129 -11.92 -5.97 -0.32
N TYR A 130 -11.73 -6.27 0.98
CA TYR A 130 -11.89 -7.62 1.52
C TYR A 130 -13.31 -8.16 1.36
N GLN A 131 -14.33 -7.32 1.51
CA GLN A 131 -15.73 -7.71 1.32
C GLN A 131 -16.03 -7.99 -0.14
N SER A 132 -15.83 -7.01 -1.01
CA SER A 132 -16.15 -7.11 -2.44
C SER A 132 -15.41 -8.27 -3.12
N LEU A 133 -14.09 -8.33 -2.96
CA LEU A 133 -13.29 -9.41 -3.54
C LEU A 133 -13.57 -10.77 -2.88
N GLY A 134 -13.87 -10.74 -1.57
CA GLY A 134 -14.27 -11.95 -0.84
C GLY A 134 -15.61 -12.52 -1.30
N ASP A 135 -16.59 -11.67 -1.65
CA ASP A 135 -17.88 -12.09 -2.21
C ASP A 135 -17.69 -12.72 -3.59
N TYR A 136 -16.93 -12.05 -4.46
CA TYR A 136 -16.55 -12.58 -5.77
C TYR A 136 -15.88 -13.95 -5.66
N LEU A 137 -14.86 -14.09 -4.82
CA LEU A 137 -14.16 -15.34 -4.61
C LEU A 137 -15.07 -16.46 -4.12
N ARG A 138 -16.02 -16.19 -3.20
CA ARG A 138 -17.01 -17.16 -2.74
C ARG A 138 -17.89 -17.66 -3.85
N GLU A 139 -18.32 -16.79 -4.78
CA GLU A 139 -19.08 -17.18 -5.95
C GLU A 139 -18.26 -18.10 -6.85
N ARG A 140 -17.02 -17.70 -7.18
CA ARG A 140 -16.12 -18.49 -8.03
C ARG A 140 -15.76 -19.85 -7.41
N GLN A 141 -15.69 -19.94 -6.09
CA GLN A 141 -15.50 -21.21 -5.37
C GLN A 141 -16.71 -22.13 -5.49
N ARG A 142 -17.93 -21.58 -5.39
CA ARG A 142 -19.17 -22.40 -5.59
C ARG A 142 -19.25 -22.97 -7.01
N GLU A 143 -18.72 -22.26 -7.99
CA GLU A 143 -18.64 -22.70 -9.38
C GLU A 143 -17.47 -23.67 -9.66
N GLY A 144 -16.61 -23.92 -8.68
CA GLY A 144 -15.42 -24.78 -8.82
C GLY A 144 -14.28 -24.19 -9.61
N ALA A 145 -14.33 -22.90 -9.96
CA ALA A 145 -13.29 -22.21 -10.70
C ALA A 145 -12.06 -21.89 -9.81
N ILE A 146 -12.28 -21.66 -8.52
CA ILE A 146 -11.25 -21.34 -7.53
C ILE A 146 -11.31 -22.39 -6.41
N VAL A 147 -10.15 -22.81 -5.90
CA VAL A 147 -10.04 -23.77 -4.79
C VAL A 147 -10.68 -23.24 -3.51
N ASN A 148 -11.19 -24.14 -2.68
CA ASN A 148 -11.87 -23.80 -1.43
C ASN A 148 -10.86 -23.40 -0.33
N ILE A 149 -10.21 -22.26 -0.51
CA ILE A 149 -9.39 -21.60 0.49
C ILE A 149 -10.19 -20.42 1.06
N LYS A 150 -10.07 -20.14 2.37
CA LYS A 150 -10.74 -18.99 2.99
C LYS A 150 -10.47 -17.71 2.16
N PRO A 151 -11.49 -17.03 1.63
CA PRO A 151 -11.31 -15.90 0.71
C PRO A 151 -10.40 -14.80 1.25
N ALA A 152 -10.48 -14.50 2.55
CA ALA A 152 -9.62 -13.50 3.19
C ALA A 152 -8.12 -13.85 3.12
N ILE A 153 -7.74 -15.13 2.99
CA ILE A 153 -6.34 -15.53 2.80
C ILE A 153 -5.89 -15.17 1.38
N ILE A 154 -6.72 -15.48 0.38
CA ILE A 154 -6.45 -15.16 -1.03
C ILE A 154 -6.32 -13.63 -1.20
N VAL A 155 -7.29 -12.88 -0.65
CA VAL A 155 -7.26 -11.40 -0.69
C VAL A 155 -6.00 -10.86 -0.03
N ARG A 156 -5.62 -11.40 1.15
CA ARG A 156 -4.41 -10.96 1.86
C ARG A 156 -3.13 -11.25 1.09
N ALA A 157 -3.02 -12.41 0.47
CA ALA A 157 -1.88 -12.75 -0.38
C ALA A 157 -1.78 -11.80 -1.57
N PHE A 158 -2.89 -11.56 -2.27
CA PHE A 158 -2.96 -10.63 -3.39
C PHE A 158 -2.58 -9.19 -2.99
N VAL A 159 -3.28 -8.63 -2.00
CA VAL A 159 -3.00 -7.27 -1.50
C VAL A 159 -1.57 -7.17 -0.97
N GLY A 160 -1.07 -8.22 -0.32
CA GLY A 160 0.31 -8.29 0.17
C GLY A 160 1.34 -8.16 -0.95
N MET A 161 1.16 -8.85 -2.08
CA MET A 161 2.07 -8.71 -3.24
C MET A 161 2.06 -7.29 -3.80
N VAL A 162 0.87 -6.70 -4.01
CA VAL A 162 0.70 -5.36 -4.58
C VAL A 162 1.28 -4.28 -3.64
N VAL A 163 0.88 -4.30 -2.37
CA VAL A 163 1.34 -3.30 -1.39
C VAL A 163 2.82 -3.43 -1.12
N HIS A 164 3.35 -4.65 -0.95
CA HIS A 164 4.79 -4.86 -0.71
C HIS A 164 5.64 -4.38 -1.89
N HIS A 165 5.24 -4.68 -3.14
CA HIS A 165 5.91 -4.17 -4.33
C HIS A 165 5.94 -2.64 -4.37
N SER A 166 4.79 -2.03 -4.10
CA SER A 166 4.66 -0.57 -4.05
C SER A 166 5.53 0.05 -2.95
N LEU A 167 5.56 -0.53 -1.75
CA LEU A 167 6.42 -0.07 -0.65
C LEU A 167 7.91 -0.16 -1.00
N ASN A 168 8.34 -1.26 -1.65
CA ASN A 168 9.72 -1.36 -2.13
C ASN A 168 10.05 -0.22 -3.08
N ASN A 169 9.25 0.00 -4.11
CA ASN A 169 9.48 1.03 -5.11
C ASN A 169 9.45 2.47 -4.53
N ASN A 170 8.63 2.72 -3.52
CA ASN A 170 8.43 4.07 -2.99
C ASN A 170 9.32 4.40 -1.78
N LEU A 171 9.81 3.40 -1.03
CA LEU A 171 10.53 3.62 0.22
C LEU A 171 11.95 3.07 0.22
N TRP A 172 12.15 1.80 -0.17
CA TRP A 172 13.43 1.11 0.03
C TRP A 172 14.28 1.03 -1.22
N ASP A 173 13.71 0.72 -2.37
CA ASP A 173 14.39 0.59 -3.66
C ASP A 173 13.86 1.60 -4.68
N ARG A 174 13.94 2.89 -4.33
CA ARG A 174 13.44 4.00 -5.17
C ARG A 174 14.11 4.07 -6.54
N GLU A 175 15.35 3.62 -6.63
CA GLU A 175 16.11 3.54 -7.88
C GLU A 175 15.80 2.26 -8.65
N ARG A 176 14.94 1.38 -8.10
CA ARG A 176 14.52 0.10 -8.70
C ARG A 176 15.68 -0.80 -9.10
N GLN A 177 16.72 -0.84 -8.26
CA GLN A 177 17.92 -1.63 -8.52
C GLN A 177 17.67 -3.13 -8.39
N LEU A 178 16.76 -3.56 -7.49
CA LEU A 178 16.42 -4.97 -7.29
C LEU A 178 15.41 -5.48 -8.31
N LEU A 179 14.40 -4.66 -8.62
CA LEU A 179 13.33 -5.05 -9.55
C LEU A 179 12.80 -3.82 -10.30
N ASN A 180 13.16 -3.70 -11.56
CA ASN A 180 12.68 -2.63 -12.45
C ASN A 180 11.70 -3.19 -13.47
N ILE A 181 10.43 -3.22 -13.12
CA ILE A 181 9.32 -3.62 -13.98
C ILE A 181 8.23 -2.56 -13.98
N SER A 182 7.44 -2.51 -15.05
CA SER A 182 6.27 -1.61 -15.11
C SER A 182 5.13 -2.13 -14.23
N ASN A 183 4.20 -1.22 -13.87
CA ASN A 183 3.01 -1.58 -13.10
C ASN A 183 2.15 -2.63 -13.83
N GLU A 184 2.06 -2.56 -15.17
CA GLU A 184 1.34 -3.53 -16.00
C GLU A 184 1.99 -4.91 -15.90
N THR A 185 3.32 -4.97 -15.95
CA THR A 185 4.04 -6.23 -15.79
C THR A 185 3.86 -6.79 -14.40
N ALA A 186 3.98 -5.97 -13.37
CA ALA A 186 3.76 -6.39 -11.98
C ALA A 186 2.34 -6.91 -11.77
N ALA A 187 1.31 -6.19 -12.25
CA ALA A 187 -0.09 -6.58 -12.14
C ALA A 187 -0.35 -7.94 -12.79
N ARG A 188 0.16 -8.13 -14.02
CA ARG A 188 0.02 -9.38 -14.76
C ARG A 188 0.72 -10.56 -14.07
N GLU A 189 1.97 -10.36 -13.65
CA GLU A 189 2.74 -11.47 -13.05
C GLU A 189 2.24 -11.82 -11.63
N PHE A 190 1.83 -10.85 -10.83
CA PHE A 190 1.21 -11.12 -9.52
C PHE A 190 -0.11 -11.87 -9.67
N THR A 191 -0.92 -11.51 -10.67
CA THR A 191 -2.14 -12.23 -11.01
C THR A 191 -1.83 -13.66 -11.47
N ASN A 192 -0.81 -13.86 -12.31
CA ASN A 192 -0.37 -15.18 -12.71
C ASN A 192 0.02 -16.05 -11.52
N ILE A 193 0.87 -15.53 -10.63
CA ILE A 193 1.31 -16.25 -9.43
C ILE A 193 0.10 -16.63 -8.55
N LEU A 194 -0.82 -15.68 -8.34
CA LEU A 194 -2.01 -15.92 -7.54
C LEU A 194 -2.89 -17.00 -8.15
N LEU A 195 -3.26 -16.85 -9.43
CA LEU A 195 -4.20 -17.75 -10.09
C LEU A 195 -3.64 -19.17 -10.26
N HIS A 196 -2.34 -19.34 -10.49
CA HIS A 196 -1.72 -20.66 -10.49
C HIS A 196 -1.80 -21.36 -9.11
N GLY A 197 -1.80 -20.57 -8.02
CA GLY A 197 -1.91 -21.10 -6.67
C GLY A 197 -3.36 -21.40 -6.21
N VAL A 198 -4.38 -20.78 -6.87
CA VAL A 198 -5.77 -20.88 -6.43
C VAL A 198 -6.73 -21.44 -7.50
N ALA A 199 -6.24 -21.77 -8.69
CA ALA A 199 -7.07 -22.37 -9.74
C ALA A 199 -7.60 -23.73 -9.28
N GLY A 200 -8.89 -24.00 -9.48
CA GLY A 200 -9.51 -25.30 -9.22
C GLY A 200 -9.12 -26.33 -10.27
N ASP A 201 -9.29 -27.61 -9.94
CA ASP A 201 -8.93 -28.75 -10.83
C ASP A 201 -9.59 -28.70 -12.22
N GLN A 202 -10.76 -28.06 -12.33
CA GLN A 202 -11.46 -27.88 -13.60
C GLN A 202 -10.80 -26.85 -14.51
N ALA A 203 -10.12 -25.85 -13.95
CA ALA A 203 -9.42 -24.79 -14.68
C ALA A 203 -8.01 -25.23 -15.13
N ILE A 204 -7.42 -26.18 -14.40
CA ILE A 204 -6.16 -26.83 -14.77
C ILE A 204 -6.52 -28.05 -15.63
N GLY A 205 -6.87 -27.82 -16.91
CA GLY A 205 -7.10 -28.91 -17.87
C GLY A 205 -5.93 -29.88 -17.81
N ARG A 206 -6.10 -31.02 -17.12
CA ARG A 206 -5.25 -32.22 -17.00
C ARG A 206 -3.82 -32.11 -17.51
N ALA A 207 -3.05 -31.12 -17.09
CA ALA A 207 -1.61 -31.20 -17.08
C ALA A 207 -1.22 -32.04 -15.85
N SER A 208 -1.00 -33.33 -16.08
CA SER A 208 -0.61 -34.32 -15.07
C SER A 208 0.53 -33.78 -14.22
N PHE A 209 0.25 -33.37 -12.98
CA PHE A 209 1.26 -33.39 -11.93
C PHE A 209 1.66 -34.84 -11.69
N ARG A 210 2.63 -35.34 -12.46
CA ARG A 210 3.41 -36.48 -12.08
C ARG A 210 3.98 -36.15 -10.70
N LYS A 211 3.60 -36.96 -9.69
CA LYS A 211 4.22 -37.00 -8.38
C LYS A 211 5.74 -37.08 -8.58
N ALA A 212 6.43 -35.98 -8.50
CA ALA A 212 7.86 -35.97 -8.26
C ALA A 212 8.01 -36.27 -6.77
N SER A 213 8.38 -37.50 -6.44
CA SER A 213 8.85 -37.84 -5.10
C SER A 213 9.98 -36.89 -4.73
N PRO A 214 10.02 -36.35 -3.52
CA PRO A 214 11.12 -35.49 -3.10
C PRO A 214 12.40 -36.33 -3.04
N SER A 215 13.25 -36.20 -4.02
CA SER A 215 14.64 -36.67 -3.95
C SER A 215 15.33 -35.84 -2.88
N THR A 216 15.67 -36.50 -1.77
CA THR A 216 16.48 -35.93 -0.67
C THR A 216 17.92 -35.80 -1.16
N ALA A 217 18.21 -34.86 -2.04
CA ALA A 217 19.58 -34.56 -2.44
C ALA A 217 19.76 -33.06 -2.62
N ALA A 218 20.57 -32.51 -1.73
CA ALA A 218 21.33 -31.27 -1.85
C ALA A 218 20.59 -29.93 -1.77
N LEU A 219 20.08 -29.59 -0.61
CA LEU A 219 20.19 -28.22 -0.14
C LEU A 219 21.65 -27.96 0.28
N LYS A 220 22.54 -27.75 -0.68
CA LYS A 220 23.82 -27.14 -0.39
C LYS A 220 23.57 -25.69 -0.03
N ALA A 221 23.74 -25.37 1.25
CA ALA A 221 23.73 -24.01 1.76
C ALA A 221 24.71 -23.15 0.95
N LEU A 222 24.20 -22.12 0.27
CA LEU A 222 25.02 -21.06 -0.27
C LEU A 222 25.71 -20.35 0.90
N PRO A 223 27.05 -20.21 0.89
CA PRO A 223 27.74 -19.50 1.94
C PRO A 223 27.36 -18.03 1.89
N LEU A 224 26.66 -17.56 2.93
CA LEU A 224 26.46 -16.13 3.16
C LEU A 224 27.85 -15.51 3.34
N LYS A 225 28.29 -14.66 2.39
CA LYS A 225 29.48 -13.83 2.59
C LYS A 225 29.21 -12.89 3.77
N PRO A 226 30.08 -12.86 4.79
CA PRO A 226 29.90 -11.93 5.91
C PRO A 226 30.00 -10.49 5.40
N LEU A 227 29.00 -9.68 5.71
CA LEU A 227 29.03 -8.23 5.52
C LEU A 227 30.26 -7.65 6.22
N ALA A 228 31.14 -7.03 5.46
CA ALA A 228 32.32 -6.35 5.99
C ALA A 228 31.89 -5.29 7.03
N ARG A 229 32.21 -5.52 8.30
CA ARG A 229 32.05 -4.54 9.38
C ARG A 229 32.91 -3.31 9.05
N LYS A 230 32.28 -2.23 8.57
CA LYS A 230 32.91 -0.91 8.57
C LYS A 230 33.17 -0.53 10.03
N GLN A 231 34.43 -0.44 10.39
CA GLN A 231 34.89 0.05 11.70
C GLN A 231 34.33 1.45 11.93
N VAL A 232 33.41 1.56 12.88
CA VAL A 232 33.07 2.85 13.48
C VAL A 232 34.27 3.30 14.32
N LYS A 233 35.09 4.20 13.78
CA LYS A 233 36.16 4.87 14.54
C LYS A 233 35.50 5.64 15.69
N LYS A 234 35.83 5.20 16.91
CA LYS A 234 35.58 5.93 18.16
C LYS A 234 36.26 7.29 18.10
N ASN A 235 35.49 8.36 17.91
CA ASN A 235 35.92 9.70 18.28
C ASN A 235 35.47 9.99 19.73
N SER A 236 36.17 9.39 20.69
CA SER A 236 36.11 9.77 22.10
C SER A 236 37.47 10.28 22.51
N LYS A 237 37.73 11.60 22.35
CA LYS A 237 38.72 12.37 23.14
C LYS A 237 38.64 13.83 22.71
N ARG A 238 37.96 14.64 23.51
CA ARG A 238 38.30 16.01 23.90
C ARG A 238 37.12 16.78 24.44
N ILE A 239 36.75 16.52 25.67
CA ILE A 239 36.17 17.54 26.55
C ILE A 239 36.81 17.25 27.92
N ARG A 240 37.98 17.79 28.16
CA ARG A 240 38.51 18.15 29.52
C ARG A 240 39.46 19.32 29.35
N SER A 241 39.26 20.31 30.20
CA SER A 241 40.03 21.53 30.47
C SER A 241 39.61 22.74 29.62
N ASN A 242 38.74 23.57 30.17
CA ASN A 242 39.14 24.89 30.69
C ASN A 242 38.06 25.42 31.66
N LYS A 243 38.59 25.89 32.75
CA LYS A 243 38.01 26.57 33.87
C LYS A 243 36.93 27.58 33.51
#